data_dd54eca51403b612a2f0b24e5da547af
#
_entry.id   dd54eca51403b612a2f0b24e5da547af
#
_cell.length_a   1.000
_cell.length_b   1.000
_cell.length_c   1.000
_cell.angle_alpha   90.00
_cell.angle_beta   90.00
_cell.angle_gamma   90.00
#
_symmetry.space_group_name_H-M   'P 1'
#
loop_
_entity.id
_entity.type
_entity.pdbx_description
1 polymer ?
#
loop_
_entity_poly.entity_id
_entity_poly.type
_entity_poly.pdbx_seq_one_letter_code
_entity_poly.pdbx_strand_id
1 'polypeptide(L)'
;MGNVFVLPTCLKPLNQILSPTSFIEIPLMRTIKQIHSAEYRPIDDLVTYSPLPTARLKQVDPFLFLNHHGPQTYPPHNRGLPFGPHPHRGMETVTFIIEGDITHKDTGGHESVIKTGGIQWMTAGRGLVHAEVSSEQFKQKGGHLEILQLWLNLPRRLKMTEPAYQGFQEAEIPAFISEDGGIRVQVISGEFEGVQGGYQSLTDVHLSTLHLKQGASLSLSIPTERNIFFYVVRGKVVVNKTPATMYQLVEFNNDDTTLHLESSEDAIVILGHAVPFNEPVVAYGPFVMNSQAEIQQAYQDYQQGKFGSF
;
A
#
# COMPACT_ATOMS: atom_id res chain seq x y z
N MET A 1 96.45 -30.71 0.29
CA MET A 1 96.02 -29.62 1.17
C MET A 1 94.99 -28.84 0.39
N GLY A 2 93.74 -28.91 0.71
CA GLY A 2 92.71 -28.17 0.01
C GLY A 2 91.36 -28.66 0.50
N ASN A 3 90.77 -27.95 1.50
CA ASN A 3 89.52 -28.25 2.11
C ASN A 3 88.34 -27.94 1.15
N VAL A 4 87.50 -28.88 0.92
CA VAL A 4 86.20 -28.73 0.24
C VAL A 4 85.19 -28.45 1.29
N PHE A 5 84.58 -27.27 1.26
CA PHE A 5 83.35 -26.93 2.06
C PHE A 5 82.11 -27.26 1.26
N VAL A 6 81.28 -28.16 1.79
CA VAL A 6 79.94 -28.45 1.28
C VAL A 6 78.98 -27.58 2.06
N LEU A 7 78.20 -26.74 1.36
CA LEU A 7 77.09 -25.97 1.95
C LEU A 7 75.77 -26.80 1.90
N PRO A 8 74.98 -26.80 2.98
CA PRO A 8 73.68 -27.48 2.97
C PRO A 8 72.61 -26.64 2.27
N THR A 9 71.88 -27.26 1.35
CA THR A 9 70.70 -26.73 0.70
C THR A 9 69.52 -26.63 1.70
N CYS A 10 69.14 -25.44 2.03
CA CYS A 10 67.97 -25.14 2.86
C CYS A 10 66.71 -25.13 1.98
N LEU A 11 65.93 -26.20 2.02
CA LEU A 11 64.61 -26.25 1.43
C LEU A 11 63.60 -25.47 2.34
N LYS A 12 63.13 -24.34 1.85
CA LYS A 12 62.01 -23.63 2.47
C LYS A 12 60.69 -24.35 2.13
N PRO A 13 59.78 -24.62 3.10
CA PRO A 13 58.46 -25.13 2.78
C PRO A 13 57.64 -24.00 2.18
N LEU A 14 57.00 -24.23 1.01
CA LEU A 14 55.93 -23.40 0.46
C LEU A 14 54.69 -23.56 1.35
N ASN A 15 54.53 -22.68 2.31
CA ASN A 15 53.22 -22.45 2.91
C ASN A 15 52.35 -21.67 1.89
N GLN A 16 51.57 -22.37 1.10
CA GLN A 16 50.42 -21.78 0.42
C GLN A 16 49.42 -21.37 1.49
N ILE A 17 49.42 -20.08 1.79
CA ILE A 17 48.30 -19.45 2.52
C ILE A 17 47.12 -19.47 1.56
N LEU A 18 46.24 -20.44 1.76
CA LEU A 18 44.87 -20.40 1.19
C LEU A 18 44.23 -19.14 1.75
N SER A 19 44.04 -18.15 0.89
CA SER A 19 43.20 -16.99 1.20
C SER A 19 41.82 -17.50 1.63
N PRO A 20 41.25 -16.93 2.69
CA PRO A 20 39.87 -17.29 3.09
C PRO A 20 38.95 -17.03 1.89
N THR A 21 38.27 -18.07 1.41
CA THR A 21 37.14 -17.94 0.50
C THR A 21 36.21 -16.94 1.13
N SER A 22 36.06 -15.76 0.52
CA SER A 22 35.05 -14.81 0.87
C SER A 22 33.71 -15.50 0.62
N PHE A 23 33.09 -15.99 1.68
CA PHE A 23 31.69 -16.36 1.63
C PHE A 23 30.93 -15.09 1.25
N ILE A 24 30.37 -15.04 0.05
CA ILE A 24 29.36 -14.04 -0.30
C ILE A 24 28.19 -14.35 0.64
N GLU A 25 28.09 -13.61 1.73
CA GLU A 25 26.86 -13.63 2.54
C GLU A 25 25.74 -13.19 1.61
N ILE A 26 24.92 -14.13 1.18
CA ILE A 26 23.66 -13.80 0.50
C ILE A 26 22.83 -13.10 1.59
N PRO A 27 22.49 -11.81 1.41
CA PRO A 27 21.70 -11.12 2.41
C PRO A 27 20.41 -11.91 2.64
N LEU A 28 20.10 -12.18 3.90
CA LEU A 28 18.83 -12.74 4.28
C LEU A 28 17.74 -11.76 3.78
N MET A 29 16.67 -12.29 3.26
CA MET A 29 15.53 -11.50 2.79
C MET A 29 14.32 -11.84 3.64
N ARG A 30 13.49 -10.85 3.92
CA ARG A 30 12.21 -11.06 4.62
C ARG A 30 11.43 -12.16 3.91
N THR A 31 11.06 -13.22 4.64
CA THR A 31 10.38 -14.35 4.00
C THR A 31 8.92 -14.03 3.71
N ILE A 32 8.42 -14.60 2.60
CA ILE A 32 7.01 -14.52 2.26
C ILE A 32 6.26 -15.61 3.03
N LYS A 33 5.24 -15.20 3.77
CA LYS A 33 4.36 -16.11 4.50
C LYS A 33 3.33 -16.73 3.56
N GLN A 34 2.68 -15.90 2.74
CA GLN A 34 1.69 -16.35 1.77
C GLN A 34 1.42 -15.29 0.71
N ILE A 35 1.01 -15.73 -0.50
CA ILE A 35 0.42 -14.86 -1.52
C ILE A 35 -1.08 -15.11 -1.56
N HIS A 36 -1.86 -14.04 -1.43
CA HIS A 36 -3.32 -14.07 -1.43
C HIS A 36 -3.84 -13.48 -2.73
N SER A 37 -4.59 -14.26 -3.50
CA SER A 37 -5.32 -13.75 -4.66
C SER A 37 -6.59 -13.04 -4.21
N ALA A 38 -6.89 -11.90 -4.84
CA ALA A 38 -8.12 -11.17 -4.58
C ALA A 38 -9.36 -11.99 -4.99
N GLU A 39 -10.42 -11.86 -4.20
CA GLU A 39 -11.71 -12.48 -4.50
C GLU A 39 -12.54 -11.53 -5.40
N TYR A 40 -13.12 -12.07 -6.46
CA TYR A 40 -14.03 -11.31 -7.32
C TYR A 40 -15.35 -11.05 -6.59
N ARG A 41 -15.67 -9.78 -6.33
CA ARG A 41 -16.86 -9.33 -5.59
C ARG A 41 -17.47 -8.10 -6.25
N PRO A 42 -18.14 -8.23 -7.41
CA PRO A 42 -18.67 -7.09 -8.13
C PRO A 42 -19.71 -6.32 -7.30
N ILE A 43 -19.79 -5.01 -7.53
CA ILE A 43 -20.76 -4.10 -6.92
C ILE A 43 -21.60 -3.51 -8.05
N ASP A 44 -22.83 -3.94 -8.20
CA ASP A 44 -23.67 -3.67 -9.38
C ASP A 44 -22.92 -4.04 -10.69
N ASP A 45 -22.68 -3.08 -11.57
CA ASP A 45 -21.90 -3.24 -12.81
C ASP A 45 -20.41 -2.95 -12.64
N LEU A 46 -19.98 -2.56 -11.43
CA LEU A 46 -18.59 -2.25 -11.13
C LEU A 46 -17.78 -3.52 -10.87
N VAL A 47 -16.84 -3.82 -11.75
CA VAL A 47 -15.85 -4.88 -11.56
C VAL A 47 -15.07 -4.60 -10.27
N THR A 48 -15.07 -5.52 -9.34
CA THR A 48 -14.37 -5.36 -8.06
C THR A 48 -13.67 -6.64 -7.66
N TYR A 49 -12.42 -6.49 -7.25
CA TYR A 49 -11.60 -7.52 -6.63
C TYR A 49 -11.24 -7.10 -5.21
N SER A 50 -11.42 -8.01 -4.25
CA SER A 50 -11.18 -7.75 -2.82
C SER A 50 -10.05 -8.65 -2.31
N PRO A 51 -8.80 -8.14 -2.23
CA PRO A 51 -7.68 -8.91 -1.67
C PRO A 51 -7.69 -8.94 -0.13
N LEU A 52 -8.39 -7.98 0.51
CA LEU A 52 -8.44 -7.84 1.97
C LEU A 52 -9.79 -7.21 2.40
N PRO A 53 -10.55 -7.77 3.39
CA PRO A 53 -10.30 -9.08 4.02
C PRO A 53 -10.75 -10.26 3.13
N THR A 54 -10.10 -11.40 3.34
CA THR A 54 -10.51 -12.68 2.77
C THR A 54 -10.77 -13.70 3.88
N ALA A 55 -11.23 -14.91 3.52
CA ALA A 55 -11.39 -15.98 4.49
C ALA A 55 -10.05 -16.36 5.17
N ARG A 56 -8.94 -16.18 4.47
CA ARG A 56 -7.59 -16.57 4.93
C ARG A 56 -6.80 -15.43 5.57
N LEU A 57 -7.07 -14.18 5.18
CA LEU A 57 -6.38 -13.00 5.70
C LEU A 57 -7.41 -11.97 6.14
N LYS A 58 -7.48 -11.69 7.44
CA LYS A 58 -8.47 -10.75 7.98
C LYS A 58 -7.99 -9.31 7.93
N GLN A 59 -6.72 -9.08 8.16
CA GLN A 59 -6.06 -7.77 8.13
C GLN A 59 -4.55 -7.94 8.08
N VAL A 60 -3.87 -6.86 7.69
CA VAL A 60 -2.43 -6.65 7.87
C VAL A 60 -2.29 -5.41 8.74
N ASP A 61 -2.44 -5.54 10.07
CA ASP A 61 -2.54 -4.40 10.99
C ASP A 61 -1.47 -3.32 10.71
N PRO A 62 -1.84 -2.03 10.45
CA PRO A 62 -3.17 -1.43 10.54
C PRO A 62 -3.99 -1.42 9.23
N PHE A 63 -3.60 -2.13 8.18
CA PHE A 63 -4.32 -2.21 6.91
C PHE A 63 -5.48 -3.21 7.04
N LEU A 64 -6.73 -2.73 6.89
CA LEU A 64 -7.94 -3.49 7.23
C LEU A 64 -8.68 -4.03 6.01
N PHE A 65 -8.67 -3.28 4.92
CA PHE A 65 -9.53 -3.54 3.78
C PHE A 65 -8.90 -2.97 2.52
N LEU A 66 -9.02 -3.69 1.41
CA LEU A 66 -8.73 -3.17 0.08
C LEU A 66 -9.79 -3.67 -0.90
N ASN A 67 -10.41 -2.76 -1.64
CA ASN A 67 -11.10 -3.05 -2.88
C ASN A 67 -10.34 -2.45 -4.05
N HIS A 68 -10.22 -3.23 -5.11
CA HIS A 68 -9.68 -2.83 -6.40
C HIS A 68 -10.83 -2.85 -7.42
N HIS A 69 -11.30 -1.68 -7.80
CA HIS A 69 -12.39 -1.47 -8.75
C HIS A 69 -11.82 -1.26 -10.15
N GLY A 70 -12.28 -2.08 -11.07
CA GLY A 70 -11.78 -2.13 -12.45
C GLY A 70 -10.55 -3.08 -12.62
N PRO A 71 -9.73 -2.88 -13.67
CA PRO A 71 -9.97 -1.92 -14.76
C PRO A 71 -11.22 -2.26 -15.56
N GLN A 72 -12.00 -1.25 -15.90
CA GLN A 72 -13.13 -1.38 -16.82
C GLN A 72 -13.33 -0.10 -17.63
N THR A 73 -14.06 -0.20 -18.75
CA THR A 73 -14.37 0.95 -19.59
C THR A 73 -15.86 1.22 -19.53
N TYR A 74 -16.21 2.44 -19.13
CA TYR A 74 -17.58 2.92 -19.13
C TYR A 74 -17.95 3.57 -20.47
N PRO A 75 -19.15 3.30 -21.00
CA PRO A 75 -19.64 4.00 -22.18
C PRO A 75 -20.01 5.46 -21.85
N PRO A 76 -20.17 6.33 -22.87
CA PRO A 76 -20.80 7.64 -22.65
C PRO A 76 -22.19 7.53 -22.04
N HIS A 77 -22.59 8.54 -21.25
CA HIS A 77 -23.87 8.60 -20.55
C HIS A 77 -24.08 7.47 -19.53
N ASN A 78 -23.01 7.07 -18.84
CA ASN A 78 -23.05 6.08 -17.79
C ASN A 78 -23.53 6.66 -16.44
N ARG A 79 -23.78 5.77 -15.47
CA ARG A 79 -24.21 6.17 -14.12
C ARG A 79 -23.06 6.56 -13.19
N GLY A 80 -21.79 6.24 -13.57
CA GLY A 80 -20.60 6.41 -12.76
C GLY A 80 -20.55 5.43 -11.59
N LEU A 81 -19.68 5.75 -10.63
CA LEU A 81 -19.45 4.97 -9.43
C LEU A 81 -20.69 4.94 -8.52
N PRO A 82 -21.03 3.79 -7.90
CA PRO A 82 -22.25 3.60 -7.10
C PRO A 82 -22.13 4.06 -5.64
N PHE A 83 -21.08 4.83 -5.27
CA PHE A 83 -20.78 5.18 -3.88
C PHE A 83 -21.41 6.53 -3.48
N GLY A 84 -22.75 6.57 -3.46
CA GLY A 84 -23.51 7.70 -2.92
C GLY A 84 -23.23 7.95 -1.42
N PRO A 85 -23.94 8.91 -0.77
CA PRO A 85 -23.68 9.26 0.63
C PRO A 85 -23.73 8.06 1.58
N HIS A 86 -22.65 7.83 2.32
CA HIS A 86 -22.51 6.77 3.31
C HIS A 86 -21.58 7.20 4.45
N PRO A 87 -21.80 6.69 5.69
CA PRO A 87 -21.01 7.09 6.85
C PRO A 87 -19.73 6.26 7.01
N HIS A 88 -18.76 6.82 7.76
CA HIS A 88 -17.62 6.08 8.32
C HIS A 88 -17.30 6.57 9.74
N ARG A 89 -16.72 5.69 10.59
CA ARG A 89 -16.19 6.04 11.91
C ARG A 89 -15.03 5.14 12.30
N GLY A 90 -14.02 5.72 12.97
CA GLY A 90 -12.95 5.00 13.66
C GLY A 90 -11.82 4.50 12.77
N MET A 91 -11.74 4.99 11.55
CA MET A 91 -10.75 4.60 10.56
C MET A 91 -10.42 5.74 9.60
N GLU A 92 -9.51 5.49 8.69
CA GLU A 92 -9.20 6.33 7.55
C GLU A 92 -9.42 5.57 6.24
N THR A 93 -9.76 6.28 5.17
CA THR A 93 -9.80 5.75 3.80
C THR A 93 -8.76 6.43 2.94
N VAL A 94 -8.05 5.66 2.13
CA VAL A 94 -7.16 6.17 1.08
C VAL A 94 -7.63 5.63 -0.25
N THR A 95 -7.94 6.53 -1.19
CA THR A 95 -8.40 6.15 -2.52
C THR A 95 -7.32 6.51 -3.54
N PHE A 96 -6.87 5.52 -4.31
CA PHE A 96 -5.89 5.66 -5.39
C PHE A 96 -6.64 5.70 -6.72
N ILE A 97 -6.44 6.73 -7.52
CA ILE A 97 -7.04 6.86 -8.82
C ILE A 97 -6.02 6.44 -9.88
N ILE A 98 -6.04 5.16 -10.28
CA ILE A 98 -5.11 4.64 -11.29
C ILE A 98 -5.54 5.12 -12.68
N GLU A 99 -6.84 5.09 -12.98
CA GLU A 99 -7.45 5.65 -14.19
C GLU A 99 -8.85 6.19 -13.90
N GLY A 100 -9.23 7.25 -14.62
CA GLY A 100 -10.52 7.92 -14.46
C GLY A 100 -10.47 9.10 -13.49
N ASP A 101 -11.57 9.31 -12.79
CA ASP A 101 -11.68 10.33 -11.76
C ASP A 101 -12.63 9.91 -10.64
N ILE A 102 -12.53 10.62 -9.52
CA ILE A 102 -13.45 10.52 -8.41
C ILE A 102 -13.80 11.91 -7.89
N THR A 103 -15.08 12.16 -7.67
CA THR A 103 -15.60 13.34 -6.97
C THR A 103 -15.90 12.96 -5.54
N HIS A 104 -15.18 13.56 -4.61
CA HIS A 104 -15.43 13.44 -3.18
C HIS A 104 -16.28 14.62 -2.71
N LYS A 105 -17.23 14.34 -1.82
CA LYS A 105 -17.95 15.33 -1.03
C LYS A 105 -18.25 14.77 0.35
N ASP A 106 -18.12 15.60 1.41
CA ASP A 106 -18.37 15.15 2.77
C ASP A 106 -19.10 16.17 3.65
N THR A 107 -19.58 15.71 4.80
CA THR A 107 -20.25 16.55 5.81
C THR A 107 -19.31 17.49 6.56
N GLY A 108 -17.99 17.41 6.35
CA GLY A 108 -17.01 18.39 6.81
C GLY A 108 -16.92 19.62 5.92
N GLY A 109 -17.62 19.60 4.76
CA GLY A 109 -17.63 20.70 3.80
C GLY A 109 -16.54 20.63 2.72
N HIS A 110 -15.85 19.49 2.60
CA HIS A 110 -14.87 19.29 1.53
C HIS A 110 -15.57 18.80 0.26
N GLU A 111 -15.12 19.33 -0.87
CA GLU A 111 -15.54 18.88 -2.20
C GLU A 111 -14.34 18.98 -3.16
N SER A 112 -14.06 17.91 -3.90
CA SER A 112 -12.95 17.87 -4.84
C SER A 112 -13.18 16.84 -5.95
N VAL A 113 -12.47 17.01 -7.07
CA VAL A 113 -12.35 16.01 -8.14
C VAL A 113 -10.89 15.63 -8.26
N ILE A 114 -10.57 14.39 -7.95
CA ILE A 114 -9.23 13.83 -8.09
C ILE A 114 -9.19 12.97 -9.36
N LYS A 115 -8.16 13.20 -10.18
CA LYS A 115 -7.97 12.57 -11.49
C LYS A 115 -6.93 11.45 -11.43
N THR A 116 -6.76 10.78 -12.56
CA THR A 116 -5.73 9.76 -12.80
C THR A 116 -4.38 10.14 -12.19
N GLY A 117 -3.75 9.21 -11.50
CA GLY A 117 -2.48 9.36 -10.79
C GLY A 117 -2.57 10.07 -9.44
N GLY A 118 -3.73 10.67 -9.12
CA GLY A 118 -3.95 11.31 -7.84
C GLY A 118 -4.42 10.36 -6.74
N ILE A 119 -4.47 10.87 -5.52
CA ILE A 119 -4.97 10.17 -4.33
C ILE A 119 -5.86 11.08 -3.50
N GLN A 120 -6.71 10.49 -2.68
CA GLN A 120 -7.36 11.19 -1.57
C GLN A 120 -7.20 10.40 -0.28
N TRP A 121 -7.05 11.13 0.82
CA TRP A 121 -6.97 10.58 2.18
C TRP A 121 -8.02 11.24 3.05
N MET A 122 -8.90 10.44 3.63
CA MET A 122 -9.96 10.91 4.52
C MET A 122 -9.83 10.24 5.88
N THR A 123 -9.69 11.03 6.92
CA THR A 123 -9.81 10.58 8.30
C THR A 123 -11.28 10.66 8.71
N ALA A 124 -11.94 9.52 8.91
CA ALA A 124 -13.32 9.50 9.39
C ALA A 124 -13.43 9.82 10.88
N GLY A 125 -12.46 9.40 11.68
CA GLY A 125 -12.36 9.73 13.10
C GLY A 125 -13.66 9.48 13.87
N ARG A 126 -14.19 10.51 14.51
CA ARG A 126 -15.45 10.44 15.29
C ARG A 126 -16.70 10.21 14.46
N GLY A 127 -16.59 10.33 13.15
CA GLY A 127 -17.63 10.04 12.19
C GLY A 127 -17.97 11.19 11.27
N LEU A 128 -18.16 10.86 10.01
CA LEU A 128 -18.67 11.75 8.96
C LEU A 128 -19.48 10.94 7.93
N VAL A 129 -20.20 11.64 7.04
CA VAL A 129 -20.83 11.06 5.85
C VAL A 129 -20.10 11.61 4.63
N HIS A 130 -19.77 10.75 3.67
CA HIS A 130 -19.18 11.18 2.41
C HIS A 130 -19.81 10.45 1.21
N ALA A 131 -19.56 10.98 0.02
CA ALA A 131 -19.86 10.33 -1.25
C ALA A 131 -18.59 10.34 -2.14
N GLU A 132 -18.42 9.26 -2.87
CA GLU A 132 -17.34 9.06 -3.83
C GLU A 132 -17.93 8.61 -5.17
N VAL A 133 -18.18 9.57 -6.05
CA VAL A 133 -18.88 9.33 -7.32
C VAL A 133 -18.02 9.79 -8.49
N SER A 134 -18.32 9.32 -9.70
CA SER A 134 -17.67 9.82 -10.91
C SER A 134 -18.09 11.26 -11.20
N SER A 135 -17.19 12.08 -11.76
CA SER A 135 -17.51 13.42 -12.20
C SER A 135 -18.59 13.44 -13.29
N GLU A 136 -19.32 14.55 -13.41
CA GLU A 136 -20.29 14.73 -14.50
C GLU A 136 -19.64 14.60 -15.88
N GLN A 137 -18.36 15.05 -16.00
CA GLN A 137 -17.61 14.90 -17.24
C GLN A 137 -17.38 13.43 -17.58
N PHE A 138 -16.98 12.62 -16.59
CA PHE A 138 -16.77 11.17 -16.79
C PHE A 138 -18.09 10.47 -17.13
N LYS A 139 -19.18 10.78 -16.45
CA LYS A 139 -20.49 10.21 -16.75
C LYS A 139 -20.93 10.51 -18.19
N GLN A 140 -20.70 11.74 -18.67
CA GLN A 140 -21.08 12.13 -20.04
C GLN A 140 -20.20 11.49 -21.12
N LYS A 141 -18.89 11.40 -20.89
CA LYS A 141 -17.92 10.95 -21.92
C LYS A 141 -17.60 9.46 -21.85
N GLY A 142 -17.76 8.84 -20.68
CA GLY A 142 -17.21 7.54 -20.40
C GLY A 142 -15.69 7.56 -20.34
N GLY A 143 -15.08 6.39 -20.32
CA GLY A 143 -13.63 6.23 -20.30
C GLY A 143 -13.19 5.06 -19.46
N HIS A 144 -11.88 4.90 -19.33
CA HIS A 144 -11.30 3.88 -18.46
C HIS A 144 -11.45 4.29 -17.00
N LEU A 145 -11.69 3.30 -16.13
CA LEU A 145 -11.77 3.47 -14.69
C LEU A 145 -11.05 2.34 -14.00
N GLU A 146 -10.13 2.72 -13.12
CA GLU A 146 -9.47 1.83 -12.18
C GLU A 146 -9.11 2.62 -10.93
N ILE A 147 -9.74 2.26 -9.81
CA ILE A 147 -9.51 2.90 -8.52
C ILE A 147 -9.37 1.85 -7.43
N LEU A 148 -8.58 2.15 -6.41
CA LEU A 148 -8.45 1.29 -5.26
C LEU A 148 -8.85 2.07 -4.01
N GLN A 149 -9.59 1.41 -3.11
CA GLN A 149 -9.93 1.96 -1.80
C GLN A 149 -9.32 1.11 -0.69
N LEU A 150 -8.41 1.70 0.06
CA LEU A 150 -7.74 1.12 1.21
C LEU A 150 -8.32 1.71 2.50
N TRP A 151 -8.61 0.85 3.50
CA TRP A 151 -8.95 1.30 4.84
C TRP A 151 -7.79 1.07 5.78
N LEU A 152 -7.45 2.13 6.52
CA LEU A 152 -6.45 2.12 7.58
C LEU A 152 -7.13 2.22 8.93
N ASN A 153 -6.72 1.37 9.86
CA ASN A 153 -7.20 1.44 11.24
C ASN A 153 -6.64 2.70 11.93
N LEU A 154 -7.41 3.23 12.85
CA LEU A 154 -6.91 4.16 13.86
C LEU A 154 -6.78 3.44 15.19
N PRO A 155 -5.69 3.67 15.97
CA PRO A 155 -5.60 3.14 17.32
C PRO A 155 -6.67 3.77 18.21
N ARG A 156 -7.06 3.09 19.29
CA ARG A 156 -8.16 3.51 20.19
C ARG A 156 -8.12 4.99 20.53
N ARG A 157 -6.93 5.52 20.84
CA ARG A 157 -6.73 6.93 21.21
C ARG A 157 -7.09 7.94 20.11
N LEU A 158 -7.13 7.50 18.84
CA LEU A 158 -7.40 8.36 17.67
C LEU A 158 -8.75 8.07 17.01
N LYS A 159 -9.47 7.00 17.41
CA LYS A 159 -10.75 6.65 16.76
C LYS A 159 -11.81 7.74 16.81
N MET A 160 -11.73 8.61 17.77
CA MET A 160 -12.69 9.72 17.95
C MET A 160 -12.07 11.10 17.65
N THR A 161 -10.98 11.12 16.86
CA THR A 161 -10.38 12.39 16.38
C THR A 161 -11.33 13.12 15.42
N GLU A 162 -11.10 14.41 15.22
CA GLU A 162 -11.89 15.19 14.26
C GLU A 162 -11.70 14.64 12.83
N PRO A 163 -12.77 14.58 12.03
CA PRO A 163 -12.68 14.24 10.62
C PRO A 163 -11.78 15.23 9.86
N ALA A 164 -11.06 14.70 8.87
CA ALA A 164 -10.20 15.49 8.00
C ALA A 164 -10.18 14.89 6.59
N TYR A 165 -9.90 15.73 5.60
CA TYR A 165 -9.78 15.32 4.22
C TYR A 165 -8.63 16.07 3.53
N GLN A 166 -7.88 15.35 2.70
CA GLN A 166 -6.91 15.94 1.80
C GLN A 166 -6.85 15.13 0.50
N GLY A 167 -7.02 15.83 -0.63
CA GLY A 167 -6.85 15.27 -1.97
C GLY A 167 -5.58 15.82 -2.62
N PHE A 168 -4.92 15.00 -3.43
CA PHE A 168 -3.73 15.39 -4.21
C PHE A 168 -3.93 14.97 -5.66
N GLN A 169 -3.67 15.89 -6.59
CA GLN A 169 -3.47 15.53 -7.99
C GLN A 169 -2.09 14.87 -8.15
N GLU A 170 -1.89 14.14 -9.23
CA GLU A 170 -0.61 13.44 -9.49
C GLU A 170 0.62 14.34 -9.33
N ALA A 171 0.57 15.57 -9.84
CA ALA A 171 1.68 16.52 -9.81
C ALA A 171 1.99 17.09 -8.41
N GLU A 172 1.07 16.91 -7.46
CA GLU A 172 1.22 17.39 -6.07
C GLU A 172 1.81 16.32 -5.15
N ILE A 173 1.91 15.06 -5.62
CA ILE A 173 2.47 13.96 -4.85
C ILE A 173 3.99 13.94 -5.05
N PRO A 174 4.80 14.10 -3.98
CA PRO A 174 6.25 13.96 -4.07
C PRO A 174 6.64 12.60 -4.65
N ALA A 175 7.67 12.57 -5.49
CA ALA A 175 8.10 11.33 -6.12
C ALA A 175 9.61 11.16 -6.11
N PHE A 176 10.04 9.95 -5.81
CA PHE A 176 11.39 9.46 -6.09
C PHE A 176 11.43 8.92 -7.53
N ILE A 177 12.52 9.20 -8.24
CA ILE A 177 12.78 8.66 -9.58
C ILE A 177 14.20 8.13 -9.60
N SER A 178 14.38 6.85 -9.99
CA SER A 178 15.71 6.26 -10.15
C SER A 178 16.49 6.96 -11.28
N GLU A 179 17.83 6.92 -11.21
CA GLU A 179 18.71 7.59 -12.18
C GLU A 179 18.46 7.14 -13.63
N ASP A 180 18.13 5.87 -13.82
CA ASP A 180 17.81 5.29 -15.13
C ASP A 180 16.36 5.54 -15.57
N GLY A 181 15.52 6.16 -14.72
CA GLY A 181 14.10 6.39 -14.98
C GLY A 181 13.23 5.12 -14.99
N GLY A 182 13.78 3.97 -14.61
CA GLY A 182 13.07 2.69 -14.58
C GLY A 182 12.10 2.57 -13.40
N ILE A 183 12.28 3.38 -12.35
CA ILE A 183 11.46 3.36 -11.14
C ILE A 183 10.97 4.77 -10.83
N ARG A 184 9.66 4.91 -10.65
CA ARG A 184 9.04 6.11 -10.08
C ARG A 184 8.19 5.71 -8.88
N VAL A 185 8.46 6.30 -7.73
CA VAL A 185 7.72 6.06 -6.49
C VAL A 185 7.02 7.34 -6.08
N GLN A 186 5.70 7.36 -6.12
CA GLN A 186 4.89 8.42 -5.52
C GLN A 186 4.84 8.19 -4.02
N VAL A 187 5.43 9.09 -3.23
CA VAL A 187 5.48 8.99 -1.78
C VAL A 187 4.27 9.70 -1.19
N ILE A 188 3.28 8.92 -0.75
CA ILE A 188 2.00 9.45 -0.25
C ILE A 188 2.16 9.89 1.20
N SER A 189 2.68 9.00 2.07
CA SER A 189 2.95 9.32 3.48
C SER A 189 4.24 8.62 3.95
N GLY A 190 4.85 9.14 4.99
CA GLY A 190 6.14 8.68 5.49
C GLY A 190 7.29 9.15 4.60
N GLU A 191 8.32 8.33 4.46
CA GLU A 191 9.53 8.65 3.68
C GLU A 191 9.90 7.49 2.76
N PHE A 192 10.49 7.81 1.59
CA PHE A 192 11.07 6.85 0.67
C PHE A 192 12.35 7.45 0.06
N GLU A 193 13.51 6.84 0.31
CA GLU A 193 14.82 7.27 -0.23
C GLU A 193 15.07 8.79 -0.10
N GLY A 194 14.78 9.34 1.10
CA GLY A 194 14.95 10.76 1.41
C GLY A 194 13.84 11.67 0.92
N VAL A 195 12.84 11.16 0.19
CA VAL A 195 11.68 11.92 -0.25
C VAL A 195 10.58 11.80 0.79
N GLN A 196 10.13 12.93 1.36
CA GLN A 196 9.02 12.97 2.30
C GLN A 196 7.68 12.92 1.58
N GLY A 197 6.74 12.15 2.13
CA GLY A 197 5.37 12.04 1.61
C GLY A 197 4.58 13.34 1.70
N GLY A 198 3.63 13.51 0.77
CA GLY A 198 2.77 14.70 0.72
C GLY A 198 1.74 14.76 1.86
N TYR A 199 1.32 13.62 2.40
CA TYR A 199 0.36 13.53 3.50
C TYR A 199 1.05 13.19 4.83
N GLN A 200 0.74 13.97 5.87
CA GLN A 200 1.20 13.68 7.22
C GLN A 200 0.17 12.79 7.93
N SER A 201 0.41 11.49 7.95
CA SER A 201 -0.46 10.54 8.66
C SER A 201 -0.55 10.83 10.15
N LEU A 202 -1.73 10.61 10.75
CA LEU A 202 -1.94 10.66 12.21
C LEU A 202 -1.17 9.56 12.95
N THR A 203 -0.77 8.53 12.23
CA THR A 203 0.00 7.40 12.73
C THR A 203 1.27 7.25 11.88
N ASP A 204 2.17 6.35 12.26
CA ASP A 204 3.41 6.13 11.51
C ASP A 204 3.18 5.15 10.33
N VAL A 205 2.25 5.50 9.42
CA VAL A 205 2.01 4.75 8.19
C VAL A 205 2.86 5.34 7.05
N HIS A 206 3.73 4.51 6.48
CA HIS A 206 4.39 4.80 5.20
C HIS A 206 3.56 4.17 4.09
N LEU A 207 3.27 4.93 3.05
CA LEU A 207 2.43 4.48 1.94
C LEU A 207 2.92 5.10 0.62
N SER A 208 3.10 4.26 -0.39
CA SER A 208 3.64 4.67 -1.69
C SER A 208 3.01 3.87 -2.83
N THR A 209 2.95 4.48 -4.02
CA THR A 209 2.67 3.79 -5.27
C THR A 209 3.95 3.69 -6.09
N LEU A 210 4.37 2.46 -6.40
CA LEU A 210 5.56 2.15 -7.18
C LEU A 210 5.15 1.90 -8.64
N HIS A 211 5.73 2.66 -9.55
CA HIS A 211 5.65 2.44 -11.01
C HIS A 211 7.01 1.90 -11.47
N LEU A 212 7.01 0.66 -11.93
CA LEU A 212 8.21 -0.08 -12.31
C LEU A 212 8.18 -0.38 -13.80
N LYS A 213 9.23 -0.03 -14.51
CA LYS A 213 9.44 -0.47 -15.90
C LYS A 213 9.93 -1.90 -15.94
N GLN A 214 9.69 -2.59 -17.06
CA GLN A 214 10.27 -3.91 -17.28
C GLN A 214 11.79 -3.89 -17.06
N GLY A 215 12.29 -4.84 -16.27
CA GLY A 215 13.70 -4.97 -15.90
C GLY A 215 14.15 -4.09 -14.73
N ALA A 216 13.27 -3.25 -14.18
CA ALA A 216 13.58 -2.45 -12.99
C ALA A 216 13.81 -3.35 -11.77
N SER A 217 14.80 -2.99 -10.95
CA SER A 217 15.16 -3.69 -9.72
C SER A 217 15.30 -2.70 -8.57
N LEU A 218 14.71 -3.04 -7.41
CA LEU A 218 14.68 -2.19 -6.22
C LEU A 218 14.92 -3.03 -4.98
N SER A 219 15.80 -2.55 -4.10
CA SER A 219 16.00 -3.14 -2.77
C SER A 219 15.66 -2.11 -1.70
N LEU A 220 14.85 -2.51 -0.72
CA LEU A 220 14.39 -1.68 0.37
C LEU A 220 14.75 -2.32 1.71
N SER A 221 14.96 -1.50 2.72
CA SER A 221 15.09 -1.96 4.10
C SER A 221 13.89 -1.48 4.91
N ILE A 222 13.05 -2.42 5.37
CA ILE A 222 11.88 -2.13 6.20
C ILE A 222 12.07 -2.83 7.54
N PRO A 223 12.08 -2.10 8.67
CA PRO A 223 12.30 -2.67 9.99
C PRO A 223 11.37 -3.85 10.31
N THR A 224 11.86 -4.85 11.04
CA THR A 224 11.14 -6.10 11.32
C THR A 224 9.89 -5.91 12.17
N GLU A 225 9.83 -4.85 12.98
CA GLU A 225 8.65 -4.51 13.78
C GLU A 225 7.47 -3.97 12.96
N ARG A 226 7.68 -3.69 11.66
CA ARG A 226 6.65 -3.12 10.78
C ARG A 226 6.01 -4.22 9.93
N ASN A 227 4.70 -4.27 9.91
CA ASN A 227 3.96 -5.06 8.94
C ASN A 227 4.07 -4.41 7.57
N ILE A 228 4.15 -5.24 6.52
CA ILE A 228 4.22 -4.80 5.13
C ILE A 228 2.90 -5.14 4.43
N PHE A 229 2.27 -4.12 3.85
CA PHE A 229 1.17 -4.23 2.91
C PHE A 229 1.75 -4.10 1.49
N PHE A 230 1.70 -5.17 0.71
CA PHE A 230 2.25 -5.23 -0.63
C PHE A 230 1.21 -5.79 -1.59
N TYR A 231 0.73 -4.97 -2.51
CA TYR A 231 -0.32 -5.35 -3.44
C TYR A 231 0.05 -5.01 -4.88
N VAL A 232 -0.01 -6.00 -5.78
CA VAL A 232 0.25 -5.82 -7.21
C VAL A 232 -1.03 -5.34 -7.89
N VAL A 233 -1.04 -4.07 -8.30
CA VAL A 233 -2.18 -3.43 -8.98
C VAL A 233 -2.21 -3.84 -10.45
N ARG A 234 -1.06 -3.76 -11.14
CA ARG A 234 -0.89 -4.13 -12.55
C ARG A 234 0.44 -4.82 -12.75
N GLY A 235 0.51 -5.67 -13.75
CA GLY A 235 1.74 -6.31 -14.19
C GLY A 235 2.17 -7.47 -13.30
N LYS A 236 3.48 -7.77 -13.36
CA LYS A 236 4.10 -8.90 -12.67
C LYS A 236 5.46 -8.50 -12.11
N VAL A 237 5.67 -8.81 -10.86
CA VAL A 237 6.93 -8.60 -10.15
C VAL A 237 7.43 -9.91 -9.53
N VAL A 238 8.72 -9.96 -9.28
CA VAL A 238 9.35 -10.97 -8.43
C VAL A 238 9.75 -10.29 -7.13
N VAL A 239 9.17 -10.70 -6.01
CA VAL A 239 9.48 -10.17 -4.69
C VAL A 239 10.16 -11.26 -3.87
N ASN A 240 11.37 -10.99 -3.37
CA ASN A 240 12.20 -11.95 -2.62
C ASN A 240 12.23 -13.33 -3.29
N LYS A 241 12.53 -13.36 -4.60
CA LYS A 241 12.59 -14.56 -5.49
C LYS A 241 11.23 -15.23 -5.75
N THR A 242 10.12 -14.69 -5.29
CA THR A 242 8.78 -15.26 -5.48
C THR A 242 7.97 -14.39 -6.44
N PRO A 243 7.41 -14.93 -7.52
CA PRO A 243 6.59 -14.16 -8.45
C PRO A 243 5.24 -13.78 -7.83
N ALA A 244 4.82 -12.54 -8.06
CA ALA A 244 3.50 -12.01 -7.74
C ALA A 244 2.95 -11.24 -8.93
N THR A 245 1.65 -11.37 -9.18
CA THR A 245 0.96 -10.80 -10.35
C THR A 245 -0.21 -9.92 -9.93
N MET A 246 -0.80 -9.22 -10.90
CA MET A 246 -2.02 -8.43 -10.72
C MET A 246 -3.04 -9.15 -9.84
N TYR A 247 -3.72 -8.41 -8.96
CA TYR A 247 -4.69 -8.90 -7.98
C TYR A 247 -4.12 -9.79 -6.86
N GLN A 248 -2.80 -9.76 -6.62
CA GLN A 248 -2.19 -10.50 -5.53
C GLN A 248 -1.65 -9.58 -4.43
N LEU A 249 -1.97 -9.95 -3.18
CA LEU A 249 -1.42 -9.36 -1.98
C LEU A 249 -0.39 -10.32 -1.39
N VAL A 250 0.80 -9.80 -1.11
CA VAL A 250 1.90 -10.58 -0.54
C VAL A 250 1.95 -10.34 0.97
N GLU A 251 1.80 -11.40 1.75
CA GLU A 251 1.94 -11.42 3.20
C GLU A 251 3.34 -11.86 3.59
N PHE A 252 4.03 -11.09 4.43
CA PHE A 252 5.41 -11.35 4.87
C PHE A 252 5.45 -11.82 6.32
N ASN A 253 6.51 -12.57 6.66
CA ASN A 253 6.94 -12.74 8.04
C ASN A 253 7.76 -11.52 8.48
N ASN A 254 7.87 -11.29 9.78
CA ASN A 254 8.64 -10.20 10.34
C ASN A 254 10.02 -10.69 10.82
N ASP A 255 10.75 -11.37 9.93
CA ASP A 255 11.97 -12.12 10.23
C ASP A 255 13.26 -11.51 9.65
N ASP A 256 13.15 -10.56 8.72
CA ASP A 256 14.27 -9.80 8.17
C ASP A 256 13.82 -8.41 7.72
N THR A 257 14.77 -7.53 7.40
CA THR A 257 14.49 -6.15 6.94
C THR A 257 14.45 -6.02 5.42
N THR A 258 15.09 -6.93 4.68
CA THR A 258 15.34 -6.77 3.25
C THR A 258 14.15 -7.19 2.40
N LEU A 259 13.68 -6.25 1.59
CA LEU A 259 12.68 -6.47 0.54
C LEU A 259 13.33 -6.19 -0.82
N HIS A 260 13.41 -7.20 -1.67
CA HIS A 260 13.97 -7.08 -3.02
C HIS A 260 12.87 -7.31 -4.07
N LEU A 261 12.80 -6.40 -5.04
CA LEU A 261 11.79 -6.38 -6.10
C LEU A 261 12.47 -6.37 -7.46
N GLU A 262 11.99 -7.19 -8.37
CA GLU A 262 12.34 -7.15 -9.79
C GLU A 262 11.05 -7.12 -10.61
N SER A 263 10.99 -6.24 -11.61
CA SER A 263 9.82 -6.14 -12.48
C SER A 263 10.05 -6.93 -13.78
N SER A 264 9.24 -7.95 -14.03
CA SER A 264 9.32 -8.76 -15.26
C SER A 264 8.59 -8.13 -16.45
N GLU A 265 7.72 -7.16 -16.19
CA GLU A 265 7.01 -6.33 -17.17
C GLU A 265 6.67 -4.99 -16.49
N ASP A 266 6.16 -4.01 -17.22
CA ASP A 266 5.69 -2.76 -16.59
C ASP A 266 4.67 -3.08 -15.49
N ALA A 267 4.89 -2.58 -14.27
CA ALA A 267 4.08 -2.93 -13.11
C ALA A 267 3.74 -1.72 -12.24
N ILE A 268 2.60 -1.81 -11.55
CA ILE A 268 2.18 -0.87 -10.51
C ILE A 268 1.97 -1.66 -9.23
N VAL A 269 2.58 -1.20 -8.14
CA VAL A 269 2.49 -1.82 -6.82
C VAL A 269 2.12 -0.77 -5.78
N ILE A 270 1.18 -1.09 -4.88
CA ILE A 270 1.00 -0.32 -3.65
C ILE A 270 1.84 -0.97 -2.56
N LEU A 271 2.76 -0.20 -2.02
CA LEU A 271 3.61 -0.57 -0.88
C LEU A 271 3.25 0.30 0.31
N GLY A 272 2.82 -0.35 1.39
CA GLY A 272 2.63 0.30 2.69
C GLY A 272 3.35 -0.46 3.78
N HIS A 273 3.79 0.22 4.83
CA HIS A 273 4.27 -0.44 6.03
C HIS A 273 4.02 0.42 7.28
N ALA A 274 3.77 -0.24 8.40
CA ALA A 274 3.51 0.42 9.67
C ALA A 274 3.81 -0.50 10.84
N VAL A 275 4.06 0.07 12.00
CA VAL A 275 4.06 -0.67 13.26
C VAL A 275 2.62 -1.09 13.57
N PRO A 276 2.33 -2.38 13.82
CA PRO A 276 0.99 -2.84 14.14
C PRO A 276 0.50 -2.26 15.48
N PHE A 277 -0.78 -1.93 15.57
CA PHE A 277 -1.34 -1.38 16.80
C PHE A 277 -1.58 -2.45 17.86
N ASN A 278 -1.75 -3.72 17.45
CA ASN A 278 -2.03 -4.84 18.35
C ASN A 278 -3.23 -4.60 19.28
N GLU A 279 -4.22 -3.86 18.80
CA GLU A 279 -5.46 -3.57 19.51
C GLU A 279 -6.61 -4.43 18.94
N PRO A 280 -7.66 -4.72 19.74
CA PRO A 280 -8.87 -5.36 19.24
C PRO A 280 -9.49 -4.55 18.09
N VAL A 281 -9.88 -5.23 17.00
CA VAL A 281 -10.58 -4.64 15.87
C VAL A 281 -11.95 -5.28 15.75
N VAL A 282 -13.00 -4.46 15.83
CA VAL A 282 -14.38 -4.86 15.56
C VAL A 282 -14.90 -4.01 14.41
N ALA A 283 -15.07 -4.64 13.25
CA ALA A 283 -15.61 -4.00 12.06
C ALA A 283 -17.04 -4.52 11.80
N TYR A 284 -17.98 -3.60 11.59
CA TYR A 284 -19.32 -3.95 11.17
C TYR A 284 -19.89 -2.84 10.27
N GLY A 285 -20.21 -3.20 9.02
CA GLY A 285 -20.58 -2.23 8.00
C GLY A 285 -19.47 -1.17 7.81
N PRO A 286 -19.82 0.13 7.85
CA PRO A 286 -18.87 1.22 7.58
C PRO A 286 -18.10 1.68 8.83
N PHE A 287 -18.19 0.98 9.95
CA PHE A 287 -17.61 1.38 11.23
C PHE A 287 -16.55 0.39 11.70
N VAL A 288 -15.42 0.93 12.20
CA VAL A 288 -14.30 0.16 12.74
C VAL A 288 -13.94 0.69 14.12
N MET A 289 -14.27 -0.09 15.15
CA MET A 289 -14.06 0.27 16.55
C MET A 289 -13.26 -0.81 17.30
N ASN A 290 -13.12 -0.71 18.63
CA ASN A 290 -12.41 -1.70 19.43
C ASN A 290 -13.35 -2.66 20.19
N SER A 291 -14.66 -2.39 20.18
CA SER A 291 -15.66 -3.23 20.85
C SER A 291 -17.03 -3.18 20.16
N GLN A 292 -17.84 -4.21 20.39
CA GLN A 292 -19.19 -4.26 19.87
C GLN A 292 -20.09 -3.13 20.42
N ALA A 293 -19.88 -2.72 21.66
CA ALA A 293 -20.60 -1.61 22.28
C ALA A 293 -20.31 -0.28 21.54
N GLU A 294 -19.04 -0.05 21.15
CA GLU A 294 -18.67 1.14 20.38
C GLU A 294 -19.28 1.12 18.97
N ILE A 295 -19.41 -0.06 18.36
CA ILE A 295 -20.12 -0.19 17.06
C ILE A 295 -21.63 0.17 17.23
N GLN A 296 -22.29 -0.33 18.28
CA GLN A 296 -23.68 0.02 18.55
C GLN A 296 -23.86 1.52 18.78
N GLN A 297 -22.93 2.14 19.52
CA GLN A 297 -22.92 3.59 19.72
C GLN A 297 -22.71 4.35 18.41
N ALA A 298 -21.86 3.86 17.50
CA ALA A 298 -21.66 4.47 16.18
C ALA A 298 -22.96 4.50 15.36
N TYR A 299 -23.72 3.41 15.34
CA TYR A 299 -25.01 3.36 14.66
C TYR A 299 -26.03 4.32 15.30
N GLN A 300 -26.11 4.38 16.63
CA GLN A 300 -27.00 5.31 17.33
C GLN A 300 -26.65 6.78 17.02
N ASP A 301 -25.37 7.12 17.06
CA ASP A 301 -24.90 8.47 16.75
C ASP A 301 -25.18 8.88 15.31
N TYR A 302 -25.02 7.95 14.36
CA TYR A 302 -25.37 8.17 12.95
C TYR A 302 -26.87 8.41 12.78
N GLN A 303 -27.72 7.56 13.39
CA GLN A 303 -29.17 7.72 13.35
C GLN A 303 -29.67 9.03 13.99
N GLN A 304 -28.92 9.56 14.95
CA GLN A 304 -29.19 10.86 15.60
C GLN A 304 -28.62 12.05 14.80
N GLY A 305 -28.07 11.83 13.61
CA GLY A 305 -27.52 12.89 12.76
C GLY A 305 -26.20 13.50 13.24
N LYS A 306 -25.48 12.86 14.18
CA LYS A 306 -24.23 13.40 14.75
C LYS A 306 -23.05 13.40 13.77
N PHE A 307 -23.19 12.77 12.60
CA PHE A 307 -22.15 12.77 11.56
C PHE A 307 -22.32 13.93 10.56
N GLY A 308 -23.23 14.86 10.85
CA GLY A 308 -23.56 15.97 9.98
C GLY A 308 -24.65 15.61 8.94
N SER A 309 -25.05 16.60 8.17
CA SER A 309 -26.05 16.48 7.08
C SER A 309 -25.35 16.67 5.73
N PHE A 310 -25.76 15.90 4.76
CA PHE A 310 -25.20 15.89 3.39
C PHE A 310 -25.98 16.81 2.46
#